data_f1458f41f1a14b9c1f243707afc71fa5
#
_entry.id   f1458f41f1a14b9c1f243707afc71fa5
#
_cell.length_a   1.000
_cell.length_b   1.000
_cell.length_c   1.000
_cell.angle_alpha   90.00
_cell.angle_beta   90.00
_cell.angle_gamma   90.00
#
_symmetry.space_group_name_H-M   'P 1'
#
loop_
_entity.id
_entity.type
_entity.pdbx_description
1 polymer ?
#
loop_
_entity_poly.entity_id
_entity_poly.type
_entity_poly.pdbx_seq_one_letter_code
_entity_poly.pdbx_strand_id
1 'polypeptide(L)'
;MQNIKKVAVIGTGVIGAGWIIRCLAHNKIVYAFDKDIKLKKNLISEIKRTWPFVKKLFNKKKLNLKNFHFFTSIEQALKEADFIQECATENYSLKTKLMNKIGKHAKPNSIISSSSSGLLPTRIYSKCKNPERGLIGHPFNPVYLLPAVEIVAGKKTSKKNLSIAKTFYKSISMNPIMVKSELPGYLSDRLQEALWREGLHIINEGYATTEELDRAIEDGPGLRWSLMGTFLTFHLAGGKLGMKHMLEQFGPALKLPWTKLKAPKLTKKLSSRLISGTAKQAKGKSIEKISNIRDQYLVDLQKLRKKYEKKIRN
;
A
#
# COMPACT_ATOMS: atom_id res chain seq x y z
N MET A 1 1.57 26.93 0.85
CA MET A 1 1.40 25.52 0.42
C MET A 1 -0.06 25.28 0.08
N GLN A 2 -0.36 24.50 -0.97
CA GLN A 2 -1.75 24.19 -1.34
C GLN A 2 -2.39 23.34 -0.23
N ASN A 3 -3.49 23.83 0.37
CA ASN A 3 -4.22 23.10 1.40
C ASN A 3 -5.23 22.16 0.71
N ILE A 4 -4.92 20.87 0.63
CA ILE A 4 -5.80 19.86 0.03
C ILE A 4 -6.87 19.47 1.03
N LYS A 5 -8.11 19.85 0.72
CA LYS A 5 -9.31 19.56 1.52
C LYS A 5 -10.23 18.54 0.86
N LYS A 6 -10.35 18.57 -0.47
CA LYS A 6 -11.28 17.78 -1.29
C LYS A 6 -10.52 16.70 -2.07
N VAL A 7 -10.85 15.44 -1.83
CA VAL A 7 -10.14 14.28 -2.41
C VAL A 7 -11.13 13.45 -3.23
N ALA A 8 -10.85 13.26 -4.52
CA ALA A 8 -11.56 12.28 -5.32
C ALA A 8 -10.86 10.92 -5.24
N VAL A 9 -11.63 9.85 -5.01
CA VAL A 9 -11.16 8.47 -5.07
C VAL A 9 -11.88 7.76 -6.20
N ILE A 10 -11.12 7.31 -7.21
CA ILE A 10 -11.65 6.73 -8.45
C ILE A 10 -11.46 5.21 -8.41
N GLY A 11 -12.56 4.50 -8.21
CA GLY A 11 -12.60 3.07 -7.90
C GLY A 11 -12.75 2.83 -6.40
N THR A 12 -13.79 2.06 -6.02
CA THR A 12 -14.18 1.84 -4.62
C THR A 12 -13.95 0.42 -4.13
N GLY A 13 -13.06 -0.32 -4.81
CA GLY A 13 -12.56 -1.62 -4.34
C GLY A 13 -11.77 -1.51 -3.03
N VAL A 14 -11.12 -2.58 -2.60
CA VAL A 14 -10.41 -2.68 -1.30
C VAL A 14 -9.46 -1.51 -1.06
N ILE A 15 -8.65 -1.15 -2.06
CA ILE A 15 -7.67 -0.05 -1.94
C ILE A 15 -8.37 1.31 -1.89
N GLY A 16 -9.35 1.54 -2.78
CA GLY A 16 -10.12 2.79 -2.80
C GLY A 16 -10.92 3.00 -1.52
N ALA A 17 -11.57 1.96 -1.00
CA ALA A 17 -12.25 2.00 0.29
C ALA A 17 -11.29 2.40 1.42
N GLY A 18 -10.10 1.83 1.43
CA GLY A 18 -9.07 2.16 2.42
C GLY A 18 -8.63 3.63 2.36
N TRP A 19 -8.44 4.20 1.17
CA TRP A 19 -8.16 5.64 0.99
C TRP A 19 -9.31 6.53 1.47
N ILE A 20 -10.55 6.16 1.11
CA ILE A 20 -11.76 6.87 1.56
C ILE A 20 -11.81 6.94 3.09
N ILE A 21 -11.65 5.80 3.76
CA ILE A 21 -11.68 5.69 5.22
C ILE A 21 -10.58 6.57 5.84
N ARG A 22 -9.35 6.49 5.34
CA ARG A 22 -8.23 7.29 5.84
C ARG A 22 -8.46 8.79 5.64
N CYS A 23 -8.93 9.21 4.48
CA CYS A 23 -9.25 10.62 4.20
C CYS A 23 -10.35 11.15 5.12
N LEU A 24 -11.43 10.38 5.33
CA LEU A 24 -12.51 10.74 6.27
C LEU A 24 -11.99 10.86 7.72
N ALA A 25 -11.08 9.98 8.13
CA ALA A 25 -10.45 10.05 9.45
C ALA A 25 -9.63 11.34 9.65
N HIS A 26 -9.19 11.96 8.58
CA HIS A 26 -8.44 13.22 8.61
C HIS A 26 -9.27 14.42 8.13
N ASN A 27 -10.61 14.34 8.28
CA ASN A 27 -11.56 15.40 7.99
C ASN A 27 -11.49 15.93 6.55
N LYS A 28 -11.08 15.10 5.59
CA LYS A 28 -11.15 15.46 4.17
C LYS A 28 -12.57 15.24 3.67
N ILE A 29 -12.99 16.08 2.71
CA ILE A 29 -14.20 15.85 1.93
C ILE A 29 -13.84 14.86 0.83
N VAL A 30 -14.57 13.76 0.75
CA VAL A 30 -14.27 12.64 -0.15
C VAL A 30 -15.35 12.51 -1.22
N TYR A 31 -14.93 12.56 -2.47
CA TYR A 31 -15.73 12.33 -3.66
C TYR A 31 -15.37 10.95 -4.23
N ALA A 32 -16.13 9.92 -3.83
CA ALA A 32 -15.93 8.56 -4.32
C ALA A 32 -16.64 8.37 -5.65
N PHE A 33 -15.95 7.75 -6.60
CA PHE A 33 -16.53 7.37 -7.88
C PHE A 33 -16.43 5.87 -8.09
N ASP A 34 -17.56 5.27 -8.46
CA ASP A 34 -17.60 3.97 -9.12
C ASP A 34 -18.75 3.93 -10.13
N LYS A 35 -18.67 3.02 -11.12
CA LYS A 35 -19.70 2.89 -12.15
C LYS A 35 -20.99 2.28 -11.61
N ASP A 36 -20.89 1.44 -10.58
CA ASP A 36 -22.02 0.73 -9.98
C ASP A 36 -22.44 1.38 -8.65
N ILE A 37 -23.62 1.99 -8.64
CA ILE A 37 -24.22 2.59 -7.44
C ILE A 37 -24.42 1.57 -6.30
N LYS A 38 -24.60 0.27 -6.61
CA LYS A 38 -24.78 -0.77 -5.61
C LYS A 38 -23.59 -0.90 -4.66
N LEU A 39 -22.37 -0.57 -5.13
CA LEU A 39 -21.15 -0.59 -4.33
C LEU A 39 -21.16 0.44 -3.19
N LYS A 40 -21.99 1.51 -3.29
CA LYS A 40 -22.13 2.51 -2.23
C LYS A 40 -22.53 1.90 -0.88
N LYS A 41 -23.50 0.97 -0.89
CA LYS A 41 -23.98 0.30 0.34
C LYS A 41 -22.86 -0.51 0.99
N ASN A 42 -22.14 -1.31 0.22
CA ASN A 42 -21.03 -2.13 0.69
C ASN A 42 -19.88 -1.25 1.24
N LEU A 43 -19.57 -0.16 0.55
CA LEU A 43 -18.55 0.79 0.98
C LEU A 43 -18.90 1.45 2.32
N ILE A 44 -20.17 1.88 2.52
CA ILE A 44 -20.61 2.44 3.80
C ILE A 44 -20.54 1.40 4.91
N SER A 45 -20.89 0.16 4.64
CA SER A 45 -20.75 -0.95 5.60
C SER A 45 -19.29 -1.14 6.01
N GLU A 46 -18.36 -1.15 5.03
CA GLU A 46 -16.93 -1.29 5.29
C GLU A 46 -16.35 -0.10 6.08
N ILE A 47 -16.76 1.13 5.77
CA ILE A 47 -16.39 2.32 6.54
C ILE A 47 -16.82 2.16 8.01
N LYS A 48 -18.07 1.73 8.26
CA LYS A 48 -18.58 1.54 9.62
C LYS A 48 -17.86 0.40 10.36
N ARG A 49 -17.60 -0.72 9.69
CA ARG A 49 -16.88 -1.88 10.24
C ARG A 49 -15.48 -1.52 10.71
N THR A 50 -14.76 -0.75 9.90
CA THR A 50 -13.34 -0.42 10.16
C THR A 50 -13.14 0.79 11.05
N TRP A 51 -14.19 1.62 11.21
CA TRP A 51 -14.09 2.87 11.98
C TRP A 51 -13.61 2.70 13.42
N PRO A 52 -14.00 1.67 14.20
CA PRO A 52 -13.48 1.46 15.56
C PRO A 52 -11.95 1.42 15.62
N PHE A 53 -11.28 0.77 14.67
CA PHE A 53 -9.82 0.66 14.58
C PHE A 53 -9.18 2.00 14.22
N VAL A 54 -9.73 2.68 13.22
CA VAL A 54 -9.31 4.01 12.76
C VAL A 54 -9.47 5.06 13.86
N LYS A 55 -10.61 5.03 14.56
CA LYS A 55 -10.90 5.88 15.72
C LYS A 55 -9.83 5.70 16.81
N LYS A 56 -9.48 4.44 17.14
CA LYS A 56 -8.48 4.10 18.15
C LYS A 56 -7.07 4.55 17.73
N LEU A 57 -6.71 4.34 16.44
CA LEU A 57 -5.38 4.69 15.92
C LEU A 57 -5.13 6.19 15.83
N PHE A 58 -6.11 6.95 15.34
CA PHE A 58 -5.97 8.39 15.09
C PHE A 58 -6.62 9.27 16.16
N ASN A 59 -7.07 8.67 17.26
CA ASN A 59 -7.75 9.39 18.38
C ASN A 59 -8.92 10.26 17.90
N LYS A 60 -9.82 9.68 17.07
CA LYS A 60 -10.98 10.39 16.53
C LYS A 60 -12.24 10.11 17.36
N LYS A 61 -13.16 11.08 17.44
CA LYS A 61 -14.39 10.92 18.24
C LYS A 61 -15.49 10.22 17.46
N LYS A 62 -15.94 10.79 16.34
CA LYS A 62 -17.09 10.32 15.55
C LYS A 62 -16.76 10.23 14.07
N LEU A 63 -17.40 9.29 13.38
CA LEU A 63 -17.43 9.21 11.92
C LEU A 63 -18.35 10.34 11.40
N ASN A 64 -17.82 11.17 10.51
CA ASN A 64 -18.60 12.20 9.84
C ASN A 64 -18.86 11.82 8.39
N LEU A 65 -20.00 11.16 8.13
CA LEU A 65 -20.42 10.78 6.77
C LEU A 65 -20.92 11.99 5.94
N LYS A 66 -21.12 13.19 6.51
CA LYS A 66 -21.44 14.40 5.72
C LYS A 66 -20.30 14.76 4.76
N ASN A 67 -19.07 14.35 5.08
CA ASN A 67 -17.91 14.54 4.21
C ASN A 67 -17.75 13.46 3.13
N PHE A 68 -18.66 12.50 3.03
CA PHE A 68 -18.61 11.42 2.05
C PHE A 68 -19.70 11.59 0.99
N HIS A 69 -19.27 11.74 -0.26
CA HIS A 69 -20.14 11.86 -1.42
C HIS A 69 -19.80 10.76 -2.42
N PHE A 70 -20.81 10.09 -2.96
CA PHE A 70 -20.65 9.00 -3.93
C PHE A 70 -21.26 9.41 -5.26
N PHE A 71 -20.52 9.23 -6.35
CA PHE A 71 -20.90 9.59 -7.71
C PHE A 71 -20.78 8.40 -8.65
N THR A 72 -21.67 8.31 -9.63
CA THR A 72 -21.59 7.39 -10.78
C THR A 72 -21.09 8.09 -12.06
N SER A 73 -20.92 9.42 -12.03
CA SER A 73 -20.20 10.20 -13.03
C SER A 73 -18.84 10.60 -12.52
N ILE A 74 -17.80 10.25 -13.26
CA ILE A 74 -16.41 10.60 -12.92
C ILE A 74 -16.21 12.12 -12.98
N GLU A 75 -16.86 12.80 -13.91
CA GLU A 75 -16.80 14.24 -14.10
C GLU A 75 -17.27 14.97 -12.82
N GLN A 76 -18.39 14.51 -12.25
CA GLN A 76 -18.92 15.06 -10.99
C GLN A 76 -17.94 14.86 -9.83
N ALA A 77 -17.35 13.66 -9.71
CA ALA A 77 -16.38 13.37 -8.66
C ALA A 77 -15.11 14.23 -8.78
N LEU A 78 -14.69 14.58 -9.99
CA LEU A 78 -13.47 15.34 -10.25
C LEU A 78 -13.63 16.85 -10.11
N LYS A 79 -14.84 17.39 -10.33
CA LYS A 79 -15.14 18.83 -10.50
C LYS A 79 -14.50 19.69 -9.41
N GLU A 80 -14.59 19.27 -8.15
CA GLU A 80 -14.15 20.04 -6.99
C GLU A 80 -12.90 19.47 -6.30
N ALA A 81 -12.36 18.36 -6.81
CA ALA A 81 -11.25 17.67 -6.15
C ALA A 81 -9.93 18.46 -6.25
N ASP A 82 -9.20 18.56 -5.14
CA ASP A 82 -7.85 19.13 -5.08
C ASP A 82 -6.80 18.05 -5.31
N PHE A 83 -7.11 16.81 -4.91
CA PHE A 83 -6.28 15.64 -5.04
C PHE A 83 -7.13 14.46 -5.55
N ILE A 84 -6.61 13.70 -6.48
CA ILE A 84 -7.29 12.56 -7.09
C ILE A 84 -6.45 11.32 -6.85
N GLN A 85 -7.04 10.30 -6.21
CA GLN A 85 -6.42 9.00 -5.99
C GLN A 85 -7.14 7.96 -6.85
N GLU A 86 -6.49 7.47 -7.89
CA GLU A 86 -7.01 6.44 -8.78
C GLU A 86 -6.69 5.05 -8.21
N CYS A 87 -7.69 4.17 -8.19
CA CYS A 87 -7.66 2.82 -7.62
C CYS A 87 -8.35 1.78 -8.54
N ALA A 88 -8.35 2.01 -9.84
CA ALA A 88 -8.93 1.07 -10.79
C ALA A 88 -8.00 -0.13 -11.06
N THR A 89 -8.52 -1.12 -11.79
CA THR A 89 -7.83 -2.37 -12.13
C THR A 89 -6.43 -2.14 -12.72
N GLU A 90 -5.48 -2.98 -12.33
CA GLU A 90 -4.07 -2.90 -12.70
C GLU A 90 -3.86 -3.35 -14.16
N ASN A 91 -4.07 -2.43 -15.09
CA ASN A 91 -3.90 -2.65 -16.52
C ASN A 91 -3.46 -1.37 -17.24
N TYR A 92 -2.39 -1.42 -18.03
CA TYR A 92 -1.83 -0.25 -18.74
C TYR A 92 -2.85 0.45 -19.64
N SER A 93 -3.56 -0.30 -20.49
CA SER A 93 -4.50 0.29 -21.44
C SER A 93 -5.64 1.01 -20.73
N LEU A 94 -6.22 0.35 -19.72
CA LEU A 94 -7.30 0.91 -18.91
C LEU A 94 -6.83 2.16 -18.16
N LYS A 95 -5.70 2.08 -17.45
CA LYS A 95 -5.18 3.23 -16.68
C LYS A 95 -4.78 4.40 -17.57
N THR A 96 -4.14 4.15 -18.73
CA THR A 96 -3.80 5.23 -19.69
C THR A 96 -5.04 5.95 -20.20
N LYS A 97 -6.10 5.21 -20.53
CA LYS A 97 -7.41 5.81 -20.94
C LYS A 97 -8.04 6.60 -19.79
N LEU A 98 -8.01 6.03 -18.58
CA LEU A 98 -8.58 6.66 -17.39
C LEU A 98 -7.81 7.94 -17.02
N MET A 99 -6.47 7.94 -17.03
CA MET A 99 -5.66 9.13 -16.77
C MET A 99 -5.88 10.24 -17.79
N ASN A 100 -6.09 9.88 -19.08
CA ASN A 100 -6.50 10.87 -20.08
C ASN A 100 -7.84 11.50 -19.71
N LYS A 101 -8.85 10.69 -19.34
CA LYS A 101 -10.16 11.19 -18.93
C LYS A 101 -10.05 12.07 -17.67
N ILE A 102 -9.33 11.62 -16.64
CA ILE A 102 -9.09 12.39 -15.42
C ILE A 102 -8.39 13.71 -15.73
N GLY A 103 -7.34 13.69 -16.54
CA GLY A 103 -6.58 14.88 -16.90
C GLY A 103 -7.40 15.95 -17.63
N LYS A 104 -8.43 15.54 -18.42
CA LYS A 104 -9.33 16.45 -19.11
C LYS A 104 -10.34 17.14 -18.19
N HIS A 105 -10.85 16.44 -17.17
CA HIS A 105 -11.95 16.89 -16.31
C HIS A 105 -11.52 17.39 -14.93
N ALA A 106 -10.32 17.06 -14.48
CA ALA A 106 -9.78 17.53 -13.22
C ALA A 106 -9.41 19.03 -13.29
N LYS A 107 -9.54 19.73 -12.17
CA LYS A 107 -9.07 21.12 -12.06
C LYS A 107 -7.60 21.24 -12.47
N PRO A 108 -7.17 22.36 -13.08
CA PRO A 108 -5.80 22.52 -13.56
C PRO A 108 -4.71 22.25 -12.51
N ASN A 109 -4.97 22.59 -11.25
CA ASN A 109 -4.02 22.46 -10.14
C ASN A 109 -4.20 21.20 -9.30
N SER A 110 -5.10 20.28 -9.66
CA SER A 110 -5.28 19.03 -8.92
C SER A 110 -4.11 18.09 -9.14
N ILE A 111 -3.64 17.45 -8.10
CA ILE A 111 -2.68 16.34 -8.20
C ILE A 111 -3.43 15.08 -8.62
N ILE A 112 -2.84 14.31 -9.54
CA ILE A 112 -3.40 13.04 -10.02
C ILE A 112 -2.44 11.92 -9.59
N SER A 113 -2.86 11.13 -8.62
CA SER A 113 -2.09 10.00 -8.10
C SER A 113 -2.75 8.68 -8.46
N SER A 114 -1.96 7.67 -8.81
CA SER A 114 -2.43 6.30 -9.01
C SER A 114 -1.95 5.39 -7.89
N SER A 115 -2.81 4.47 -7.44
CA SER A 115 -2.46 3.40 -6.50
C SER A 115 -1.84 2.18 -7.19
N SER A 116 -1.38 2.31 -8.42
CA SER A 116 -0.72 1.21 -9.14
C SER A 116 0.43 0.62 -8.33
N SER A 117 0.54 -0.70 -8.32
CA SER A 117 1.56 -1.45 -7.57
C SER A 117 2.86 -1.64 -8.34
N GLY A 118 2.85 -1.51 -9.69
CA GLY A 118 4.05 -1.81 -10.47
C GLY A 118 4.11 -1.18 -11.84
N LEU A 119 3.02 -0.55 -12.31
CA LEU A 119 3.00 0.08 -13.61
C LEU A 119 3.77 1.41 -13.59
N LEU A 120 4.58 1.62 -14.63
CA LEU A 120 5.44 2.81 -14.70
C LEU A 120 4.59 4.09 -14.94
N PRO A 121 4.76 5.12 -14.09
CA PRO A 121 4.00 6.37 -14.21
C PRO A 121 4.20 7.06 -15.56
N THR A 122 5.40 7.08 -16.12
CA THR A 122 5.65 7.63 -17.46
C THR A 122 4.70 7.03 -18.51
N ARG A 123 4.41 5.74 -18.44
CA ARG A 123 3.55 5.04 -19.39
C ARG A 123 2.07 5.29 -19.14
N ILE A 124 1.60 5.22 -17.90
CA ILE A 124 0.17 5.41 -17.61
C ILE A 124 -0.27 6.86 -17.80
N TYR A 125 0.61 7.84 -17.59
CA TYR A 125 0.32 9.27 -17.83
C TYR A 125 0.68 9.76 -19.24
N SER A 126 1.11 8.89 -20.15
CA SER A 126 1.59 9.27 -21.50
C SER A 126 0.56 10.08 -22.33
N LYS A 127 -0.74 9.82 -22.14
CA LYS A 127 -1.85 10.51 -22.82
C LYS A 127 -2.61 11.47 -21.90
N CYS A 128 -2.14 11.70 -20.68
CA CYS A 128 -2.81 12.57 -19.72
C CYS A 128 -2.59 14.05 -20.10
N LYS A 129 -3.64 14.87 -20.04
CA LYS A 129 -3.51 16.33 -20.12
C LYS A 129 -2.79 16.84 -18.88
N ASN A 130 -1.74 17.65 -19.07
CA ASN A 130 -0.88 18.17 -18.01
C ASN A 130 -0.25 17.04 -17.15
N PRO A 131 0.55 16.16 -17.75
CA PRO A 131 1.10 14.96 -17.09
C PRO A 131 2.10 15.28 -15.98
N GLU A 132 2.56 16.52 -15.86
CA GLU A 132 3.42 17.01 -14.77
C GLU A 132 2.75 16.93 -13.39
N ARG A 133 1.41 16.76 -13.34
CA ARG A 133 0.60 16.55 -12.14
C ARG A 133 0.47 15.08 -11.76
N GLY A 134 0.87 14.18 -12.66
CA GLY A 134 0.73 12.74 -12.52
C GLY A 134 1.87 12.12 -11.74
N LEU A 135 1.55 11.23 -10.80
CA LEU A 135 2.51 10.46 -10.01
C LEU A 135 1.89 9.14 -9.52
N ILE A 136 2.69 8.27 -8.97
CA ILE A 136 2.21 7.13 -8.19
C ILE A 136 2.20 7.50 -6.71
N GLY A 137 1.14 7.10 -6.01
CA GLY A 137 1.04 7.05 -4.56
C GLY A 137 0.59 5.65 -4.17
N HIS A 138 1.55 4.71 -4.15
CA HIS A 138 1.31 3.30 -3.91
C HIS A 138 1.17 3.01 -2.40
N PRO A 139 -0.02 2.59 -1.92
CA PRO A 139 -0.26 2.29 -0.52
C PRO A 139 -0.05 0.80 -0.23
N PHE A 140 -0.12 0.45 1.05
CA PHE A 140 -0.20 -0.94 1.52
C PHE A 140 -1.56 -1.24 2.13
N ASN A 141 -2.12 -2.42 1.83
CA ASN A 141 -3.37 -2.89 2.40
C ASN A 141 -3.14 -3.44 3.83
N PRO A 142 -3.93 -3.03 4.82
CA PRO A 142 -5.08 -2.14 4.78
C PRO A 142 -4.68 -0.64 4.82
N VAL A 143 -5.05 0.09 3.77
CA VAL A 143 -4.64 1.49 3.57
C VAL A 143 -5.09 2.40 4.72
N TYR A 144 -6.23 2.10 5.35
CA TYR A 144 -6.74 2.88 6.49
C TYR A 144 -5.93 2.71 7.77
N LEU A 145 -5.03 1.72 7.86
CA LEU A 145 -4.15 1.49 9.02
C LEU A 145 -2.67 1.65 8.67
N LEU A 146 -2.17 1.00 7.60
CA LEU A 146 -0.75 1.02 7.27
C LEU A 146 -0.32 2.41 6.78
N PRO A 147 0.75 2.99 7.35
CA PRO A 147 1.15 4.36 7.04
C PRO A 147 2.05 4.48 5.80
N ALA A 148 2.60 3.40 5.27
CA ALA A 148 3.52 3.49 4.15
C ALA A 148 2.80 3.91 2.85
N VAL A 149 3.40 4.84 2.11
CA VAL A 149 3.02 5.19 0.74
C VAL A 149 4.27 5.47 -0.07
N GLU A 150 4.47 4.74 -1.15
CA GLU A 150 5.57 4.99 -2.08
C GLU A 150 5.15 6.07 -3.09
N ILE A 151 5.97 7.11 -3.20
CA ILE A 151 5.76 8.18 -4.18
C ILE A 151 6.76 7.98 -5.32
N VAL A 152 6.25 7.73 -6.53
CA VAL A 152 7.07 7.50 -7.72
C VAL A 152 6.75 8.53 -8.79
N ALA A 153 7.77 9.26 -9.22
CA ALA A 153 7.67 10.23 -10.31
C ALA A 153 7.78 9.53 -11.67
N GLY A 154 6.98 9.96 -12.64
CA GLY A 154 7.27 9.73 -14.05
C GLY A 154 8.20 10.80 -14.62
N LYS A 155 8.69 10.61 -15.83
CA LYS A 155 9.62 11.54 -16.52
C LYS A 155 9.12 12.99 -16.60
N LYS A 156 7.80 13.19 -16.68
CA LYS A 156 7.18 14.51 -16.77
C LYS A 156 6.69 15.07 -15.43
N THR A 157 6.70 14.28 -14.35
CA THR A 157 6.21 14.73 -13.05
C THR A 157 7.06 15.88 -12.49
N SER A 158 6.43 17.00 -12.11
CA SER A 158 7.16 18.15 -11.61
C SER A 158 7.56 17.99 -10.15
N LYS A 159 8.73 18.54 -9.76
CA LYS A 159 9.20 18.57 -8.37
C LYS A 159 8.20 19.25 -7.42
N LYS A 160 7.54 20.32 -7.90
CA LYS A 160 6.47 21.02 -7.16
C LYS A 160 5.33 20.06 -6.80
N ASN A 161 4.83 19.32 -7.78
CA ASN A 161 3.71 18.41 -7.57
C ASN A 161 4.07 17.21 -6.67
N LEU A 162 5.30 16.71 -6.76
CA LEU A 162 5.83 15.72 -5.81
C LEU A 162 5.84 16.25 -4.37
N SER A 163 6.27 17.49 -4.15
CA SER A 163 6.26 18.12 -2.83
C SER A 163 4.85 18.28 -2.28
N ILE A 164 3.90 18.69 -3.12
CA ILE A 164 2.48 18.82 -2.74
C ILE A 164 1.92 17.44 -2.35
N ALA A 165 2.16 16.41 -3.16
CA ALA A 165 1.72 15.05 -2.86
C ALA A 165 2.31 14.51 -1.56
N LYS A 166 3.62 14.70 -1.34
CA LYS A 166 4.29 14.34 -0.08
C LYS A 166 3.64 15.00 1.14
N THR A 167 3.35 16.31 1.03
CA THR A 167 2.69 17.08 2.09
C THR A 167 1.27 16.58 2.34
N PHE A 168 0.51 16.30 1.28
CA PHE A 168 -0.83 15.74 1.39
C PHE A 168 -0.83 14.40 2.12
N TYR A 169 0.00 13.44 1.70
CA TYR A 169 0.06 12.14 2.36
C TYR A 169 0.44 12.25 3.83
N LYS A 170 1.39 13.13 4.19
CA LYS A 170 1.70 13.42 5.59
C LYS A 170 0.50 13.98 6.35
N SER A 171 -0.32 14.82 5.72
CA SER A 171 -1.51 15.42 6.34
C SER A 171 -2.61 14.42 6.69
N ILE A 172 -2.56 13.22 6.10
CA ILE A 172 -3.44 12.09 6.41
C ILE A 172 -2.70 10.96 7.14
N SER A 173 -1.64 11.30 7.85
CA SER A 173 -0.83 10.38 8.67
C SER A 173 -0.22 9.21 7.89
N MET A 174 0.19 9.45 6.64
CA MET A 174 1.03 8.54 5.88
C MET A 174 2.51 8.88 6.07
N ASN A 175 3.38 7.90 5.86
CA ASN A 175 4.83 8.02 5.83
C ASN A 175 5.32 7.86 4.38
N PRO A 176 5.46 8.97 3.61
CA PRO A 176 5.87 8.92 2.22
C PRO A 176 7.30 8.42 2.04
N ILE A 177 7.48 7.40 1.20
CA ILE A 177 8.75 6.86 0.74
C ILE A 177 8.99 7.39 -0.67
N MET A 178 9.98 8.28 -0.82
CA MET A 178 10.31 8.85 -2.14
C MET A 178 11.16 7.87 -2.92
N VAL A 179 10.63 7.30 -4.00
CA VAL A 179 11.38 6.42 -4.90
C VAL A 179 12.16 7.28 -5.89
N LYS A 180 13.47 7.11 -5.97
CA LYS A 180 14.36 8.01 -6.74
C LYS A 180 14.09 8.01 -8.24
N SER A 181 13.69 6.86 -8.80
CA SER A 181 13.33 6.69 -10.20
C SER A 181 12.25 5.64 -10.37
N GLU A 182 11.50 5.70 -11.47
CA GLU A 182 10.49 4.66 -11.76
C GLU A 182 11.17 3.30 -12.05
N LEU A 183 10.65 2.26 -11.41
CA LEU A 183 11.05 0.87 -11.63
C LEU A 183 9.81 -0.03 -11.48
N PRO A 184 9.73 -1.16 -12.21
CA PRO A 184 8.62 -2.10 -12.06
C PRO A 184 8.54 -2.67 -10.64
N GLY A 185 7.34 -2.67 -10.03
CA GLY A 185 7.12 -3.20 -8.67
C GLY A 185 7.69 -2.32 -7.55
N TYR A 186 8.18 -1.13 -7.86
CA TYR A 186 8.77 -0.15 -6.92
C TYR A 186 9.71 -0.80 -5.89
N LEU A 187 9.76 -0.36 -4.64
CA LEU A 187 10.67 -0.93 -3.64
C LEU A 187 10.02 -2.09 -2.88
N SER A 188 8.83 -1.84 -2.36
CA SER A 188 8.23 -2.76 -1.38
C SER A 188 7.65 -4.01 -2.02
N ASP A 189 6.97 -3.88 -3.18
CA ASP A 189 6.45 -5.07 -3.88
C ASP A 189 7.58 -5.94 -4.40
N ARG A 190 8.71 -5.36 -4.83
CA ARG A 190 9.88 -6.16 -5.22
C ARG A 190 10.42 -6.99 -4.06
N LEU A 191 10.45 -6.44 -2.85
CA LEU A 191 10.88 -7.18 -1.65
C LEU A 191 9.86 -8.26 -1.26
N GLN A 192 8.57 -7.93 -1.30
CA GLN A 192 7.51 -8.91 -1.05
C GLN A 192 7.49 -10.02 -2.08
N GLU A 193 7.64 -9.68 -3.38
CA GLU A 193 7.70 -10.67 -4.45
C GLU A 193 8.90 -11.62 -4.33
N ALA A 194 10.07 -11.13 -3.91
CA ALA A 194 11.22 -11.99 -3.67
C ALA A 194 10.92 -13.05 -2.60
N LEU A 195 10.33 -12.62 -1.48
CA LEU A 195 9.92 -13.51 -0.39
C LEU A 195 8.82 -14.48 -0.82
N TRP A 196 7.81 -13.97 -1.54
CA TRP A 196 6.69 -14.75 -2.05
C TRP A 196 7.15 -15.85 -3.01
N ARG A 197 8.01 -15.51 -3.99
CA ARG A 197 8.53 -16.47 -4.98
C ARG A 197 9.32 -17.59 -4.33
N GLU A 198 10.15 -17.27 -3.34
CA GLU A 198 10.90 -18.27 -2.60
C GLU A 198 9.96 -19.19 -1.79
N GLY A 199 8.97 -18.63 -1.12
CA GLY A 199 7.93 -19.40 -0.42
C GLY A 199 7.19 -20.37 -1.35
N LEU A 200 6.87 -19.96 -2.58
CA LEU A 200 6.24 -20.81 -3.58
C LEU A 200 7.14 -22.01 -3.97
N HIS A 201 8.46 -21.83 -4.06
CA HIS A 201 9.40 -22.92 -4.33
C HIS A 201 9.41 -23.92 -3.18
N ILE A 202 9.56 -23.45 -1.94
CA ILE A 202 9.61 -24.29 -0.74
C ILE A 202 8.35 -25.16 -0.61
N ILE A 203 7.15 -24.56 -0.83
CA ILE A 203 5.88 -25.31 -0.82
C ILE A 203 5.77 -26.30 -1.99
N ASN A 204 6.19 -25.89 -3.19
CA ASN A 204 6.13 -26.75 -4.37
C ASN A 204 7.01 -27.98 -4.22
N GLU A 205 8.18 -27.84 -3.65
CA GLU A 205 9.17 -28.90 -3.43
C GLU A 205 8.84 -29.74 -2.18
N GLY A 206 7.92 -29.29 -1.34
CA GLY A 206 7.43 -30.04 -0.18
C GLY A 206 8.32 -29.96 1.06
N TYR A 207 9.20 -28.95 1.13
CA TYR A 207 10.09 -28.75 2.27
C TYR A 207 9.38 -28.21 3.52
N ALA A 208 8.26 -27.46 3.33
CA ALA A 208 7.48 -26.91 4.44
C ALA A 208 6.00 -26.75 4.05
N THR A 209 5.16 -26.61 5.04
CA THR A 209 3.76 -26.17 4.94
C THR A 209 3.67 -24.65 4.89
N THR A 210 2.51 -24.11 4.50
CA THR A 210 2.25 -22.66 4.57
C THR A 210 2.35 -22.14 6.00
N GLU A 211 1.87 -22.92 6.99
CA GLU A 211 1.91 -22.55 8.41
C GLU A 211 3.35 -22.46 8.95
N GLU A 212 4.20 -23.41 8.57
CA GLU A 212 5.62 -23.40 8.99
C GLU A 212 6.38 -22.22 8.39
N LEU A 213 6.11 -21.86 7.12
CA LEU A 213 6.72 -20.69 6.49
C LEU A 213 6.25 -19.39 7.11
N ASP A 214 4.95 -19.24 7.38
CA ASP A 214 4.43 -18.04 8.02
C ASP A 214 5.04 -17.89 9.42
N ARG A 215 5.11 -18.99 10.23
CA ARG A 215 5.75 -18.97 11.53
C ARG A 215 7.26 -18.64 11.48
N ALA A 216 7.97 -19.12 10.46
CA ALA A 216 9.38 -18.79 10.29
C ALA A 216 9.61 -17.27 10.13
N ILE A 217 8.66 -16.57 9.51
CA ILE A 217 8.69 -15.10 9.40
C ILE A 217 8.17 -14.43 10.68
N GLU A 218 7.02 -14.86 11.20
CA GLU A 218 6.34 -14.24 12.35
C GLU A 218 7.19 -14.28 13.61
N ASP A 219 7.77 -15.46 13.94
CA ASP A 219 8.57 -15.68 15.15
C ASP A 219 10.04 -15.27 14.96
N GLY A 220 10.49 -15.09 13.73
CA GLY A 220 11.86 -14.76 13.36
C GLY A 220 12.05 -13.29 12.94
N PRO A 221 12.37 -13.04 11.66
CA PRO A 221 12.73 -11.70 11.18
C PRO A 221 11.57 -10.69 11.25
N GLY A 222 10.31 -11.13 11.18
CA GLY A 222 9.13 -10.28 11.19
C GLY A 222 9.01 -9.44 12.47
N LEU A 223 9.36 -10.01 13.63
CA LEU A 223 9.37 -9.27 14.90
C LEU A 223 10.34 -8.08 14.85
N ARG A 224 11.50 -8.24 14.21
CA ARG A 224 12.49 -7.16 14.06
C ARG A 224 12.05 -6.16 13.00
N TRP A 225 11.49 -6.64 11.88
CA TRP A 225 11.08 -5.80 10.75
C TRP A 225 9.98 -4.80 11.08
N SER A 226 9.19 -5.04 12.11
CA SER A 226 8.19 -4.07 12.57
C SER A 226 8.83 -2.80 13.17
N LEU A 227 10.08 -2.86 13.64
CA LEU A 227 10.82 -1.74 14.22
C LEU A 227 11.93 -1.22 13.29
N MET A 228 12.70 -2.13 12.69
CA MET A 228 13.83 -1.83 11.82
C MET A 228 13.85 -2.76 10.60
N GLY A 229 14.18 -2.23 9.42
CA GLY A 229 14.26 -3.03 8.20
C GLY A 229 15.49 -3.93 8.17
N THR A 230 15.63 -4.72 7.10
CA THR A 230 16.69 -5.71 6.89
C THR A 230 18.09 -5.11 7.01
N PHE A 231 18.33 -3.94 6.41
CA PHE A 231 19.68 -3.33 6.40
C PHE A 231 20.14 -2.93 7.79
N LEU A 232 19.28 -2.31 8.61
CA LEU A 232 19.63 -1.96 9.99
C LEU A 232 19.77 -3.20 10.87
N THR A 233 18.95 -4.23 10.65
CA THR A 233 19.06 -5.53 11.33
C THR A 233 20.45 -6.16 11.08
N PHE A 234 20.89 -6.18 9.82
CA PHE A 234 22.22 -6.73 9.47
C PHE A 234 23.37 -5.85 9.95
N HIS A 235 23.19 -4.51 9.98
CA HIS A 235 24.16 -3.63 10.62
C HIS A 235 24.40 -3.99 12.10
N LEU A 236 23.33 -4.26 12.84
CA LEU A 236 23.43 -4.69 14.23
C LEU A 236 24.05 -6.08 14.37
N ALA A 237 23.78 -7.00 13.45
CA ALA A 237 24.37 -8.35 13.44
C ALA A 237 25.89 -8.32 13.24
N GLY A 238 26.45 -7.29 12.62
CA GLY A 238 27.88 -7.08 12.49
C GLY A 238 28.59 -6.61 13.76
N GLY A 239 27.87 -6.51 14.91
CA GLY A 239 28.43 -6.11 16.20
C GLY A 239 29.06 -4.71 16.17
N LYS A 240 30.18 -4.52 16.86
CA LYS A 240 30.85 -3.21 16.99
C LYS A 240 31.31 -2.60 15.65
N LEU A 241 31.59 -3.40 14.64
CA LEU A 241 32.02 -2.94 13.30
C LEU A 241 30.85 -2.77 12.33
N GLY A 242 29.63 -3.16 12.73
CA GLY A 242 28.42 -2.94 11.98
C GLY A 242 28.41 -3.61 10.60
N MET A 243 27.86 -2.90 9.59
CA MET A 243 27.71 -3.43 8.23
C MET A 243 29.05 -3.84 7.58
N LYS A 244 30.17 -3.21 7.95
CA LYS A 244 31.48 -3.59 7.43
C LYS A 244 31.77 -5.05 7.75
N HIS A 245 31.71 -5.41 9.03
CA HIS A 245 31.94 -6.78 9.47
C HIS A 245 30.92 -7.77 8.90
N MET A 246 29.65 -7.36 8.85
CA MET A 246 28.59 -8.17 8.23
C MET A 246 28.90 -8.51 6.78
N LEU A 247 29.38 -7.56 5.98
CA LEU A 247 29.73 -7.80 4.56
C LEU A 247 30.99 -8.65 4.42
N GLU A 248 31.99 -8.47 5.29
CA GLU A 248 33.23 -9.27 5.28
C GLU A 248 32.93 -10.73 5.65
N GLN A 249 32.13 -10.98 6.67
CA GLN A 249 31.85 -12.32 7.19
C GLN A 249 30.80 -13.07 6.35
N PHE A 250 29.68 -12.43 6.00
CA PHE A 250 28.54 -13.07 5.34
C PHE A 250 28.42 -12.73 3.85
N GLY A 251 29.17 -11.75 3.34
CA GLY A 251 29.17 -11.45 1.90
C GLY A 251 29.47 -12.65 1.00
N PRO A 252 30.41 -13.55 1.34
CA PRO A 252 30.66 -14.76 0.59
C PRO A 252 29.44 -15.69 0.47
N ALA A 253 28.55 -15.72 1.45
CA ALA A 253 27.32 -16.51 1.42
C ALA A 253 26.32 -16.10 0.32
N LEU A 254 26.41 -14.88 -0.21
CA LEU A 254 25.59 -14.43 -1.33
C LEU A 254 25.81 -15.24 -2.63
N LYS A 255 26.91 -16.00 -2.72
CA LYS A 255 27.21 -16.90 -3.83
C LYS A 255 26.57 -18.29 -3.66
N LEU A 256 26.02 -18.59 -2.48
CA LEU A 256 25.38 -19.88 -2.19
C LEU A 256 23.98 -19.93 -2.80
N PRO A 257 23.52 -21.11 -3.27
CA PRO A 257 22.22 -21.27 -3.92
C PRO A 257 21.07 -21.35 -2.90
N TRP A 258 20.99 -20.37 -1.97
CA TRP A 258 19.98 -20.38 -0.92
C TRP A 258 18.62 -19.88 -1.37
N THR A 259 18.56 -19.17 -2.49
CA THR A 259 17.31 -18.68 -3.05
C THR A 259 17.23 -18.92 -4.56
N LYS A 260 16.00 -19.04 -5.10
CA LYS A 260 15.79 -19.21 -6.55
C LYS A 260 15.34 -17.93 -7.24
N LEU A 261 14.65 -17.03 -6.55
CA LEU A 261 14.10 -15.75 -7.02
C LEU A 261 13.21 -15.80 -8.29
N LYS A 262 13.27 -16.88 -9.09
CA LYS A 262 12.40 -17.09 -10.25
C LYS A 262 11.15 -17.83 -9.80
N ALA A 263 9.97 -17.27 -10.11
CA ALA A 263 8.70 -17.88 -9.72
C ALA A 263 8.52 -19.28 -10.33
N PRO A 264 8.05 -20.29 -9.57
CA PRO A 264 7.67 -21.60 -10.11
C PRO A 264 6.38 -21.48 -10.92
N LYS A 265 6.10 -22.46 -11.80
CA LYS A 265 4.81 -22.56 -12.47
C LYS A 265 3.71 -22.88 -11.44
N LEU A 266 2.60 -22.17 -11.49
CA LEU A 266 1.42 -22.47 -10.69
C LEU A 266 0.69 -23.71 -11.24
N THR A 267 1.20 -24.88 -10.88
CA THR A 267 0.57 -26.16 -11.23
C THR A 267 -0.69 -26.39 -10.38
N LYS A 268 -1.59 -27.27 -10.84
CA LYS A 268 -2.75 -27.70 -10.03
C LYS A 268 -2.33 -28.21 -8.66
N LYS A 269 -1.22 -28.98 -8.58
CA LYS A 269 -0.68 -29.50 -7.32
C LYS A 269 -0.23 -28.38 -6.37
N LEU A 270 0.51 -27.38 -6.88
CA LEU A 270 0.97 -26.23 -6.06
C LEU A 270 -0.24 -25.41 -5.58
N SER A 271 -1.17 -25.07 -6.46
CA SER A 271 -2.39 -24.32 -6.11
C SER A 271 -3.22 -25.05 -5.04
N SER A 272 -3.39 -26.36 -5.16
CA SER A 272 -4.10 -27.18 -4.16
C SER A 272 -3.41 -27.17 -2.80
N ARG A 273 -2.09 -27.26 -2.76
CA ARG A 273 -1.30 -27.16 -1.51
C ARG A 273 -1.45 -25.82 -0.83
N LEU A 274 -1.41 -24.72 -1.59
CA LEU A 274 -1.59 -23.36 -1.06
C LEU A 274 -3.01 -23.18 -0.49
N ILE A 275 -4.04 -23.51 -1.27
CA ILE A 275 -5.45 -23.36 -0.88
C ILE A 275 -5.75 -24.19 0.37
N SER A 276 -5.38 -25.48 0.38
CA SER A 276 -5.65 -26.35 1.52
C SER A 276 -4.85 -25.98 2.76
N GLY A 277 -3.58 -25.54 2.58
CA GLY A 277 -2.73 -25.08 3.67
C GLY A 277 -3.29 -23.85 4.37
N THR A 278 -3.58 -22.80 3.61
CA THR A 278 -4.15 -21.56 4.16
C THR A 278 -5.55 -21.75 4.77
N ALA A 279 -6.39 -22.64 4.22
CA ALA A 279 -7.67 -23.01 4.84
C ALA A 279 -7.47 -23.68 6.21
N LYS A 280 -6.49 -24.56 6.37
CA LYS A 280 -6.13 -25.16 7.66
C LYS A 280 -5.66 -24.10 8.66
N GLN A 281 -4.77 -23.17 8.25
CA GLN A 281 -4.30 -22.06 9.09
C GLN A 281 -5.49 -21.19 9.56
N ALA A 282 -6.44 -20.92 8.70
CA ALA A 282 -7.62 -20.12 9.03
C ALA A 282 -8.52 -20.77 10.11
N LYS A 283 -8.41 -22.10 10.32
CA LYS A 283 -9.17 -22.85 11.36
C LYS A 283 -10.67 -22.55 11.34
N GLY A 284 -11.27 -22.52 10.15
CA GLY A 284 -12.69 -22.22 9.95
C GLY A 284 -13.12 -20.77 10.23
N LYS A 285 -12.17 -19.85 10.48
CA LYS A 285 -12.50 -18.43 10.66
C LYS A 285 -12.78 -17.78 9.31
N SER A 286 -13.80 -16.91 9.25
CA SER A 286 -14.05 -16.09 8.07
C SER A 286 -12.92 -15.08 7.82
N ILE A 287 -12.76 -14.65 6.57
CA ILE A 287 -11.81 -13.59 6.19
C ILE A 287 -12.07 -12.31 7.01
N GLU A 288 -13.34 -11.96 7.25
CA GLU A 288 -13.69 -10.81 8.07
C GLU A 288 -13.19 -10.94 9.52
N LYS A 289 -13.38 -12.12 10.14
CA LYS A 289 -12.89 -12.36 11.51
C LYS A 289 -11.37 -12.26 11.61
N ILE A 290 -10.63 -12.82 10.64
CA ILE A 290 -9.16 -12.73 10.58
C ILE A 290 -8.73 -11.28 10.35
N SER A 291 -9.41 -10.54 9.47
CA SER A 291 -9.13 -9.13 9.20
C SER A 291 -9.33 -8.26 10.44
N ASN A 292 -10.37 -8.49 11.23
CA ASN A 292 -10.61 -7.74 12.46
C ASN A 292 -9.51 -7.99 13.51
N ILE A 293 -9.03 -9.22 13.64
CA ILE A 293 -7.89 -9.57 14.52
C ILE A 293 -6.62 -8.84 14.05
N ARG A 294 -6.31 -8.91 12.76
CA ARG A 294 -5.18 -8.18 12.15
C ARG A 294 -5.27 -6.68 12.42
N ASP A 295 -6.44 -6.08 12.20
CA ASP A 295 -6.63 -4.63 12.34
C ASP A 295 -6.42 -4.18 13.78
N GLN A 296 -6.90 -4.97 14.76
CA GLN A 296 -6.65 -4.71 16.18
C GLN A 296 -5.15 -4.80 16.50
N TYR A 297 -4.48 -5.86 16.05
CA TYR A 297 -3.03 -6.05 16.21
C TYR A 297 -2.23 -4.88 15.62
N LEU A 298 -2.55 -4.47 14.39
CA LEU A 298 -1.86 -3.35 13.72
C LEU A 298 -2.04 -2.02 14.45
N VAL A 299 -3.21 -1.78 15.06
CA VAL A 299 -3.43 -0.59 15.89
C VAL A 299 -2.51 -0.61 17.12
N ASP A 300 -2.45 -1.72 17.81
CA ASP A 300 -1.65 -1.85 19.03
C ASP A 300 -0.15 -1.83 18.73
N LEU A 301 0.28 -2.52 17.66
CA LEU A 301 1.67 -2.51 17.19
C LEU A 301 2.14 -1.10 16.79
N GLN A 302 1.32 -0.32 16.08
CA GLN A 302 1.69 1.04 15.69
C GLN A 302 1.80 1.97 16.91
N LYS A 303 0.98 1.79 17.94
CA LYS A 303 1.13 2.51 19.21
C LYS A 303 2.42 2.16 19.91
N LEU A 304 2.74 0.86 20.00
CA LEU A 304 3.99 0.36 20.57
C LEU A 304 5.20 0.90 19.79
N ARG A 305 5.17 0.79 18.47
CA ARG A 305 6.23 1.28 17.59
C ARG A 305 6.52 2.77 17.77
N LYS A 306 5.50 3.63 17.83
CA LYS A 306 5.65 5.07 18.08
C LYS A 306 6.38 5.37 19.39
N LYS A 307 6.19 4.55 20.43
CA LYS A 307 6.91 4.69 21.72
C LYS A 307 8.41 4.48 21.56
N TYR A 308 8.84 3.57 20.69
CA TYR A 308 10.25 3.18 20.54
C TYR A 308 10.95 3.92 19.37
N GLU A 309 10.27 4.32 18.31
CA GLU A 309 10.88 5.08 17.20
C GLU A 309 11.54 6.37 17.66
N LYS A 310 10.93 7.07 18.62
CA LYS A 310 11.54 8.28 19.22
C LYS A 310 12.88 8.02 19.89
N LYS A 311 13.08 6.82 20.45
CA LYS A 311 14.34 6.44 21.13
C LYS A 311 15.46 6.05 20.18
N ILE A 312 15.13 5.68 18.93
CA ILE A 312 16.12 5.26 17.91
C ILE A 312 16.54 6.43 17.03
N ARG A 313 15.63 7.41 16.83
CA ARG A 313 15.82 8.51 15.87
C ARG A 313 16.25 9.85 16.50
N ASN A 314 16.20 9.92 17.82
CA ASN A 314 16.80 10.99 18.63
C ASN A 314 18.12 10.52 19.22
#